data_4413d79eb6e68c2e1f14e1fb42249837
#
_entry.id   4413d79eb6e68c2e1f14e1fb42249837
#
_cell.length_a   1.000
_cell.length_b   1.000
_cell.length_c   1.000
_cell.angle_alpha   90.00
_cell.angle_beta   90.00
_cell.angle_gamma   90.00
#
_symmetry.space_group_name_H-M   'P 1'
#
loop_
_entity.id
_entity.type
_entity.pdbx_description
1 polymer ?
#
loop_
_entity_poly.entity_id
_entity_poly.type
_entity_poly.pdbx_seq_one_letter_code
_entity_poly.pdbx_strand_id
1 'polypeptide(L)'
;MDQELLSSNNGKYAFQTPLGTNHLFQGWVDKFLVTPAQGIRDTFITAGGKVGDVTLLTEYHWIDSDKDFARVGGGAGDSYGREWNVSAAYAYDKNISGKVEYGTFKEGDPYVSTAKRVRDTDKLWLTMLYTF
;
A
#
# COMPACT_ATOMS: atom_id res chain seq x y z
N MET A 1 8.94 -12.36 3.86
CA MET A 1 7.80 -11.80 4.63
C MET A 1 8.37 -10.73 5.53
N ASP A 2 7.84 -9.55 5.45
CA ASP A 2 8.34 -8.35 6.11
C ASP A 2 7.20 -7.67 6.87
N GLN A 3 7.55 -6.81 7.83
CA GLN A 3 6.58 -6.03 8.60
C GLN A 3 7.10 -4.61 8.81
N GLU A 4 6.24 -3.64 8.57
CA GLU A 4 6.47 -2.24 8.88
C GLU A 4 5.47 -1.76 9.94
N LEU A 5 5.94 -0.96 10.90
CA LEU A 5 5.11 -0.39 11.95
C LEU A 5 5.27 1.13 12.02
N LEU A 6 4.21 1.85 11.71
CA LEU A 6 4.06 3.28 11.98
C LEU A 6 3.23 3.43 13.25
N SER A 7 3.92 3.51 14.39
CA SER A 7 3.29 3.43 15.71
C SER A 7 2.36 4.59 16.04
N SER A 8 1.38 4.31 16.89
CA SER A 8 0.41 5.27 17.40
C SER A 8 0.66 5.63 18.86
N ASN A 9 0.45 6.88 19.21
CA ASN A 9 0.36 7.31 20.61
C ASN A 9 -1.10 7.21 21.09
N ASN A 10 -1.50 5.99 21.45
CA ASN A 10 -2.83 5.67 21.99
C ASN A 10 -4.00 6.22 21.13
N GLY A 11 -3.90 6.17 19.81
CA GLY A 11 -4.91 6.63 18.88
C GLY A 11 -5.05 8.16 18.73
N LYS A 12 -4.19 8.93 19.38
CA LYS A 12 -4.24 10.41 19.31
C LYS A 12 -3.50 10.97 18.09
N TYR A 13 -2.34 10.40 17.80
CA TYR A 13 -1.52 10.68 16.62
C TYR A 13 -0.59 9.51 16.35
N ALA A 14 -0.09 9.41 15.13
CA ALA A 14 0.85 8.37 14.72
C ALA A 14 2.07 8.96 14.03
N PHE A 15 3.12 8.16 13.92
CA PHE A 15 4.31 8.52 13.16
C PHE A 15 3.94 8.79 11.70
N GLN A 16 4.42 9.90 11.16
CA GLN A 16 4.21 10.29 9.76
C GLN A 16 5.51 10.17 8.98
N THR A 17 5.41 9.89 7.70
CA THR A 17 6.54 9.80 6.76
C THR A 17 6.52 10.99 5.77
N PRO A 18 6.80 12.24 6.23
CA PRO A 18 6.58 13.45 5.42
C PRO A 18 7.47 13.54 4.18
N LEU A 19 8.56 12.78 4.13
CA LEU A 19 9.48 12.70 2.99
C LEU A 19 9.48 11.31 2.34
N GLY A 20 8.56 10.44 2.73
CA GLY A 20 8.41 9.11 2.15
C GLY A 20 7.92 9.17 0.70
N THR A 21 8.42 8.27 -0.14
CA THR A 21 7.83 8.03 -1.46
C THR A 21 6.61 7.14 -1.25
N ASN A 22 5.45 7.73 -1.34
CA ASN A 22 4.20 7.12 -0.93
C ASN A 22 3.80 5.85 -1.72
N HIS A 23 4.39 5.62 -2.87
CA HIS A 23 4.05 4.50 -3.74
C HIS A 23 4.77 3.18 -3.39
N LEU A 24 5.83 3.22 -2.58
CA LEU A 24 6.63 2.03 -2.22
C LEU A 24 6.34 1.51 -0.80
N PHE A 25 5.53 2.23 -0.02
CA PHE A 25 5.26 1.90 1.38
C PHE A 25 3.77 1.85 1.65
N GLN A 26 3.33 0.93 2.49
CA GLN A 26 1.93 0.72 2.89
C GLN A 26 0.98 0.49 1.70
N GLY A 27 1.48 -0.25 0.69
CA GLY A 27 0.74 -0.63 -0.52
C GLY A 27 0.79 0.39 -1.67
N TRP A 28 0.71 -0.10 -2.91
CA TRP A 28 0.85 0.70 -4.13
C TRP A 28 -0.41 1.50 -4.47
N VAL A 29 -1.55 1.15 -3.88
CA VAL A 29 -2.82 1.87 -4.12
C VAL A 29 -2.84 3.26 -3.46
N ASP A 30 -1.81 3.60 -2.67
CA ASP A 30 -1.65 4.92 -2.01
C ASP A 30 -2.81 5.28 -1.08
N LYS A 31 -3.32 4.33 -0.32
CA LYS A 31 -4.41 4.59 0.63
C LYS A 31 -3.96 5.32 1.87
N PHE A 32 -2.70 5.15 2.26
CA PHE A 32 -2.15 5.58 3.54
C PHE A 32 -1.07 6.66 3.40
N LEU A 33 -1.25 7.60 2.44
CA LEU A 33 -0.38 8.77 2.25
C LEU A 33 -0.25 9.62 3.52
N VAL A 34 -1.25 9.57 4.36
CA VAL A 34 -1.24 10.12 5.72
C VAL A 34 -1.55 8.98 6.66
N THR A 35 -0.63 8.70 7.58
CA THR A 35 -0.82 7.66 8.59
C THR A 35 -2.01 8.00 9.48
N PRO A 36 -3.02 7.12 9.60
CA PRO A 36 -4.12 7.31 10.55
C PRO A 36 -3.61 7.45 11.98
N ALA A 37 -4.36 8.16 12.83
CA ALA A 37 -3.97 8.38 14.23
C ALA A 37 -3.76 7.07 15.02
N GLN A 38 -4.42 5.99 14.62
CA GLN A 38 -4.27 4.65 15.21
C GLN A 38 -3.00 3.92 14.77
N GLY A 39 -2.19 4.54 13.88
CA GLY A 39 -0.98 3.92 13.32
C GLY A 39 -1.29 2.90 12.24
N ILE A 40 -0.23 2.34 11.66
CA ILE A 40 -0.30 1.29 10.64
C ILE A 40 0.66 0.17 11.02
N ARG A 41 0.21 -1.05 10.92
CA ARG A 41 1.03 -2.27 10.89
C ARG A 41 0.79 -2.94 9.54
N ASP A 42 1.76 -2.81 8.66
CA ASP A 42 1.73 -3.46 7.35
C ASP A 42 2.59 -4.72 7.40
N THR A 43 1.96 -5.87 7.20
CA THR A 43 2.66 -7.15 7.05
C THR A 43 2.51 -7.58 5.61
N PHE A 44 3.60 -7.88 4.92
CA PHE A 44 3.55 -8.20 3.50
C PHE A 44 4.49 -9.33 3.10
N ILE A 45 4.16 -9.94 1.98
CA ILE A 45 5.01 -10.90 1.27
C ILE A 45 5.25 -10.41 -0.14
N THR A 46 6.49 -10.54 -0.59
CA THR A 46 6.92 -10.17 -1.93
C THR A 46 7.41 -11.40 -2.65
N ALA A 47 7.03 -11.55 -3.91
CA ALA A 47 7.58 -12.54 -4.82
C ALA A 47 7.85 -11.90 -6.17
N GLY A 48 8.97 -12.27 -6.81
CA GLY A 48 9.32 -11.71 -8.09
C GLY A 48 10.35 -12.56 -8.82
N GLY A 49 10.52 -12.25 -10.10
CA GLY A 49 11.47 -12.96 -10.96
C GLY A 49 11.49 -12.42 -12.38
N LYS A 50 12.25 -13.06 -13.23
CA LYS A 50 12.33 -12.72 -14.67
C LYS A 50 11.78 -13.87 -15.51
N VAL A 51 11.01 -13.50 -16.53
CA VAL A 51 10.57 -14.39 -17.60
C VAL A 51 11.02 -13.77 -18.93
N GLY A 52 12.07 -14.31 -19.50
CA GLY A 52 12.79 -13.65 -20.60
C GLY A 52 13.33 -12.29 -20.15
N ASP A 53 12.98 -11.23 -20.86
CA ASP A 53 13.42 -9.86 -20.56
C ASP A 53 12.42 -9.09 -19.68
N VAL A 54 11.29 -9.72 -19.30
CA VAL A 54 10.29 -9.12 -18.45
C VAL A 54 10.59 -9.41 -16.98
N THR A 55 10.68 -8.38 -16.17
CA THR A 55 10.75 -8.49 -14.71
C THR A 55 9.35 -8.42 -14.14
N LEU A 56 8.96 -9.42 -13.36
CA LEU A 56 7.67 -9.52 -12.69
C LEU A 56 7.86 -9.37 -11.18
N LEU A 57 6.93 -8.65 -10.55
CA LEU A 57 6.87 -8.49 -9.09
C LEU A 57 5.43 -8.58 -8.64
N THR A 58 5.18 -9.21 -7.50
CA THR A 58 3.90 -9.19 -6.81
C THR A 58 4.09 -9.06 -5.31
N GLU A 59 3.21 -8.32 -4.66
CA GLU A 59 3.18 -8.11 -3.21
C GLU A 59 1.76 -8.29 -2.70
N TYR A 60 1.64 -8.90 -1.54
CA TYR A 60 0.37 -9.01 -0.84
C TYR A 60 0.53 -8.47 0.58
N HIS A 61 -0.33 -7.52 0.94
CA HIS A 61 -0.29 -6.77 2.18
C HIS A 61 -1.49 -7.10 3.08
N TRP A 62 -1.22 -7.28 4.36
CA TRP A 62 -2.18 -7.24 5.45
C TRP A 62 -1.96 -5.93 6.21
N ILE A 63 -2.88 -4.97 6.04
CA ILE A 63 -2.74 -3.64 6.57
C ILE A 63 -3.70 -3.47 7.76
N ASP A 64 -3.13 -3.48 8.95
CA ASP A 64 -3.85 -3.38 10.21
C ASP A 64 -3.46 -2.10 10.96
N SER A 65 -4.22 -1.69 11.96
CA SER A 65 -3.84 -0.57 12.84
C SER A 65 -2.93 -1.03 13.98
N ASP A 66 -2.12 -0.11 14.52
CA ASP A 66 -1.34 -0.35 15.74
C ASP A 66 -2.23 -0.33 17.00
N LYS A 67 -3.28 0.49 16.98
CA LYS A 67 -4.30 0.59 18.05
C LYS A 67 -5.69 0.45 17.45
N ASP A 68 -6.60 -0.17 18.20
CA ASP A 68 -7.96 -0.33 17.77
C ASP A 68 -8.62 1.00 17.39
N PHE A 69 -9.51 0.97 16.44
CA PHE A 69 -10.32 2.10 16.01
C PHE A 69 -11.81 1.81 16.14
N ALA A 70 -12.61 2.88 16.20
CA ALA A 70 -14.06 2.76 16.19
C ALA A 70 -14.57 2.35 14.80
N ARG A 71 -15.37 1.28 14.73
CA ARG A 71 -16.02 0.83 13.49
C ARG A 71 -17.27 1.64 13.19
N VAL A 72 -17.59 1.80 11.91
CA VAL A 72 -18.90 2.26 11.48
C VAL A 72 -19.95 1.23 11.92
N GLY A 73 -20.96 1.67 12.67
CA GLY A 73 -21.98 0.77 13.22
C GLY A 73 -21.68 0.25 14.62
N GLY A 74 -20.53 0.64 15.22
CA GLY A 74 -20.16 0.34 16.60
C GLY A 74 -19.16 -0.80 16.75
N GLY A 75 -18.56 -0.87 17.93
CA GLY A 75 -17.49 -1.82 18.25
C GLY A 75 -16.09 -1.34 17.86
N ALA A 76 -15.09 -2.13 18.21
CA ALA A 76 -13.69 -1.90 17.84
C ALA A 76 -13.31 -2.75 16.63
N GLY A 77 -12.34 -2.27 15.86
CA GLY A 77 -11.70 -2.98 14.75
C GLY A 77 -10.22 -2.63 14.68
N ASP A 78 -9.45 -3.42 13.99
CA ASP A 78 -8.02 -3.24 13.83
C ASP A 78 -7.55 -3.44 12.37
N SER A 79 -8.38 -4.01 11.50
CA SER A 79 -7.98 -4.26 10.11
C SER A 79 -8.43 -3.13 9.18
N TYR A 80 -7.48 -2.42 8.60
CA TYR A 80 -7.76 -1.47 7.53
C TYR A 80 -8.13 -2.18 6.22
N GLY A 81 -7.49 -3.32 5.93
CA GLY A 81 -7.78 -4.07 4.72
C GLY A 81 -6.63 -4.92 4.21
N ARG A 82 -6.77 -5.32 2.95
CA ARG A 82 -5.80 -6.14 2.22
C ARG A 82 -5.53 -5.52 0.86
N GLU A 83 -4.28 -5.57 0.44
CA GLU A 83 -3.89 -5.06 -0.86
C GLU A 83 -3.09 -6.11 -1.62
N TRP A 84 -3.38 -6.27 -2.89
CA TRP A 84 -2.60 -7.08 -3.80
C TRP A 84 -2.08 -6.23 -4.95
N ASN A 85 -0.79 -6.33 -5.18
CA ASN A 85 -0.06 -5.56 -6.16
C ASN A 85 0.68 -6.48 -7.13
N VAL A 86 0.69 -6.13 -8.39
CA VAL A 86 1.46 -6.81 -9.43
C VAL A 86 2.11 -5.80 -10.36
N SER A 87 3.31 -6.07 -10.83
CA SER A 87 3.95 -5.27 -11.86
C SER A 87 4.69 -6.13 -12.87
N ALA A 88 4.79 -5.59 -14.09
CA ALA A 88 5.63 -6.10 -15.16
C ALA A 88 6.46 -4.96 -15.73
N ALA A 89 7.77 -5.12 -15.77
CA ALA A 89 8.70 -4.15 -16.31
C ALA A 89 9.53 -4.78 -17.44
N TYR A 90 9.71 -4.01 -18.51
CA TYR A 90 10.46 -4.43 -19.68
C TYR A 90 11.40 -3.30 -20.14
N ALA A 91 12.67 -3.63 -20.34
CA ALA A 91 13.63 -2.73 -20.97
C ALA A 91 13.71 -3.07 -22.46
N TYR A 92 13.18 -2.19 -23.31
CA TYR A 92 13.20 -2.36 -24.76
C TYR A 92 14.64 -2.22 -25.29
N ASP A 93 15.37 -1.21 -24.83
CA ASP A 93 16.79 -1.01 -25.07
C ASP A 93 17.45 -0.24 -23.90
N LYS A 94 18.70 0.22 -24.08
CA LYS A 94 19.42 0.98 -23.04
C LYS A 94 18.81 2.34 -22.70
N ASN A 95 17.94 2.85 -23.55
CA ASN A 95 17.35 4.19 -23.43
C ASN A 95 15.85 4.15 -23.08
N ILE A 96 15.15 3.07 -23.43
CA ILE A 96 13.69 2.98 -23.30
C ILE A 96 13.32 1.80 -22.40
N SER A 97 12.53 2.09 -21.37
CA SER A 97 11.88 1.07 -20.55
C SER A 97 10.43 1.41 -20.27
N GLY A 98 9.63 0.38 -20.07
CA GLY A 98 8.23 0.50 -19.71
C GLY A 98 7.89 -0.35 -18.48
N LYS A 99 6.93 0.10 -17.68
CA LYS A 99 6.41 -0.64 -16.53
C LYS A 99 4.89 -0.48 -16.48
N VAL A 100 4.21 -1.59 -16.23
CA VAL A 100 2.78 -1.65 -15.93
C VAL A 100 2.65 -2.11 -14.48
N GLU A 101 1.83 -1.42 -13.68
CA GLU A 101 1.57 -1.76 -12.30
C GLU A 101 0.06 -1.75 -12.06
N TYR A 102 -0.43 -2.74 -11.34
CA TYR A 102 -1.82 -2.82 -10.92
C TYR A 102 -1.87 -3.12 -9.43
N GLY A 103 -2.70 -2.38 -8.71
CA GLY A 103 -2.98 -2.60 -7.29
C GLY A 103 -4.48 -2.67 -7.04
N THR A 104 -4.90 -3.59 -6.18
CA THR A 104 -6.27 -3.73 -5.72
C THR A 104 -6.29 -3.77 -4.20
N PHE A 105 -7.00 -2.82 -3.60
CA PHE A 105 -7.22 -2.74 -2.15
C PHE A 105 -8.65 -3.12 -1.82
N LYS A 106 -8.82 -3.98 -0.82
CA LYS A 106 -10.11 -4.37 -0.24
C LYS A 106 -10.21 -3.90 1.20
N GLU A 107 -11.25 -3.11 1.50
CA GLU A 107 -11.54 -2.60 2.85
C GLU A 107 -11.73 -3.77 3.82
N GLY A 108 -11.13 -3.65 5.01
CA GLY A 108 -11.31 -4.57 6.13
C GLY A 108 -12.47 -4.15 7.02
N ASP A 109 -12.17 -3.84 8.28
CA ASP A 109 -13.18 -3.30 9.20
C ASP A 109 -13.63 -1.91 8.75
N PRO A 110 -14.95 -1.61 8.76
CA PRO A 110 -15.46 -0.31 8.33
C PRO A 110 -14.94 0.81 9.23
N TYR A 111 -13.87 1.45 8.84
CA TYR A 111 -13.16 2.48 9.58
C TYR A 111 -13.79 3.87 9.40
N VAL A 112 -14.09 4.55 10.52
CA VAL A 112 -14.51 5.94 10.52
C VAL A 112 -13.28 6.83 10.72
N SER A 113 -12.79 7.42 9.63
CA SER A 113 -11.83 8.51 9.72
C SER A 113 -12.56 9.85 9.58
N THR A 114 -12.17 10.83 10.39
CA THR A 114 -12.65 12.21 10.26
C THR A 114 -12.23 12.86 8.93
N ALA A 115 -11.22 12.32 8.27
CA ALA A 115 -10.70 12.85 7.01
C ALA A 115 -11.15 12.09 5.77
N LYS A 116 -11.09 10.76 5.76
CA LYS A 116 -11.49 9.93 4.61
C LYS A 116 -11.83 8.51 5.05
N ARG A 117 -12.90 7.97 4.50
CA ARG A 117 -13.22 6.55 4.61
C ARG A 117 -12.30 5.74 3.69
N VAL A 118 -11.67 4.71 4.23
CA VAL A 118 -10.95 3.71 3.42
C VAL A 118 -11.99 2.85 2.70
N ARG A 119 -11.85 2.67 1.39
CA ARG A 119 -12.80 1.92 0.55
C ARG A 119 -12.05 1.05 -0.44
N ASP A 120 -12.72 0.04 -0.96
CA ASP A 120 -12.26 -0.74 -2.10
C ASP A 120 -11.78 0.17 -3.22
N THR A 121 -10.62 -0.11 -3.76
CA THR A 121 -10.00 0.72 -4.79
C THR A 121 -9.09 -0.12 -5.66
N ASP A 122 -9.24 0.06 -6.96
CA ASP A 122 -8.34 -0.51 -7.96
C ASP A 122 -7.60 0.63 -8.66
N LYS A 123 -6.30 0.47 -8.91
CA LYS A 123 -5.48 1.43 -9.64
C LYS A 123 -4.59 0.73 -10.67
N LEU A 124 -4.36 1.42 -11.77
CA LEU A 124 -3.45 1.01 -12.83
C LEU A 124 -2.48 2.16 -13.12
N TRP A 125 -1.20 1.84 -13.22
CA TRP A 125 -0.16 2.78 -13.65
C TRP A 125 0.55 2.24 -14.87
N LEU A 126 0.82 3.17 -15.79
CA LEU A 126 1.64 2.94 -16.97
C LEU A 126 2.79 3.93 -16.92
N THR A 127 4.00 3.41 -16.82
CA THR A 127 5.22 4.22 -16.76
C THR A 127 6.07 3.94 -18.00
N MET A 128 6.53 4.98 -18.67
CA MET A 128 7.55 4.89 -19.70
C MET A 128 8.69 5.82 -19.33
N LEU A 129 9.90 5.29 -19.33
CA LEU A 129 11.13 6.04 -19.04
C LEU A 129 11.99 6.07 -20.31
N TYR A 130 12.44 7.28 -20.66
CA TYR A 130 13.44 7.51 -21.69
C TYR A 130 14.67 8.18 -21.06
N THR A 131 15.83 7.62 -21.30
CA THR A 131 17.13 8.15 -20.84
C THR A 131 17.98 8.51 -22.04
N PHE A 132 18.47 9.73 -22.12
CA PHE A 132 19.31 10.26 -23.20
C PHE A 132 20.76 10.47 -22.75
#